data_9ad22ef844e4d646090e23a3e1f10b79
#
_entry.id   9ad22ef844e4d646090e23a3e1f10b79
#
_cell.length_a   1.000
_cell.length_b   1.000
_cell.length_c   1.000
_cell.angle_alpha   90.00
_cell.angle_beta   90.00
_cell.angle_gamma   90.00
#
_symmetry.space_group_name_H-M   'P 1'
#
loop_
_entity.id
_entity.type
_entity.pdbx_description
1 polymer ?
#
loop_
_entity_poly.entity_id
_entity_poly.type
_entity_poly.pdbx_seq_one_letter_code
_entity_poly.pdbx_strand_id
1 'polypeptide(L)'
;MKRRDFLSHAAYGVAGKAALQLLQRDSSAHGDVAKGSELHHPARAKNVIHIYLGGGLSQVDSFDYKPELEKYHDKELPAEFGTAEPFMGKAGRLHRSHFAFRQRGKSGLWMSELFPDLCEVADELTLINSMVAETANHTPGSFQANTGFRQMGFPAMGSWLSYGLGNESDNLPSFVILPDERGLPYPVGGAFSWSSGFLPPEHQGVMFNTKGGPPIFDLQPASGMNADAQHDRLELLSRLNTMHLERQVHRESLAARIHSYELAARMQTAIPQAMDFASEPEYIQKLYGLDRNECHGTASNCLAARRLIERGVRTVQVWTGDGISWDAHEDITGKGYKSHSGEALRIDRPIPA
;
A
#
# COMPACT_ATOMS: atom_id res chain seq x y z
N MET A 1 22.62 -7.66 17.81
CA MET A 1 22.40 -6.32 17.26
C MET A 1 21.84 -5.46 18.38
N LYS A 2 22.45 -4.30 18.72
CA LYS A 2 21.90 -3.43 19.77
C LYS A 2 20.63 -2.74 19.25
N ARG A 3 19.62 -2.51 20.12
CA ARG A 3 18.37 -1.79 19.74
C ARG A 3 18.64 -0.51 18.93
N ARG A 4 19.72 0.18 19.22
CA ARG A 4 20.14 1.41 18.58
C ARG A 4 20.59 1.20 17.12
N ASP A 5 21.26 0.09 16.83
CA ASP A 5 21.72 -0.26 15.48
C ASP A 5 20.54 -0.69 14.59
N PHE A 6 19.55 -1.38 15.17
CA PHE A 6 18.28 -1.70 14.50
C PHE A 6 17.55 -0.42 14.08
N LEU A 7 17.48 0.56 14.95
CA LEU A 7 16.79 1.83 14.69
C LEU A 7 17.50 2.70 13.65
N SER A 8 18.83 2.70 13.60
CA SER A 8 19.56 3.44 12.57
C SER A 8 19.32 2.89 11.18
N HIS A 9 19.14 1.57 11.04
CA HIS A 9 18.80 0.93 9.76
C HIS A 9 17.32 1.08 9.38
N ALA A 10 16.41 1.09 10.37
CA ALA A 10 14.99 1.34 10.17
C ALA A 10 14.67 2.81 9.78
N ALA A 11 15.61 3.74 10.01
CA ALA A 11 15.42 5.17 9.74
C ALA A 11 15.35 5.54 8.24
N TYR A 12 15.67 4.62 7.34
CA TYR A 12 15.65 4.85 5.90
C TYR A 12 14.26 4.74 5.24
N GLY A 13 13.19 4.54 6.00
CA GLY A 13 11.83 4.45 5.45
C GLY A 13 10.76 5.00 6.39
N VAL A 14 9.52 5.08 5.90
CA VAL A 14 8.32 5.49 6.68
C VAL A 14 8.13 4.61 7.91
N ALA A 15 8.48 3.31 7.81
CA ALA A 15 8.47 2.35 8.92
C ALA A 15 9.41 2.77 10.06
N GLY A 16 10.57 3.38 9.77
CA GLY A 16 11.50 3.83 10.79
C GLY A 16 10.98 5.01 11.62
N LYS A 17 10.22 5.91 11.01
CA LYS A 17 9.58 7.02 11.74
C LYS A 17 8.46 6.51 12.66
N ALA A 18 7.67 5.54 12.21
CA ALA A 18 6.64 4.90 13.04
C ALA A 18 7.28 4.17 14.24
N ALA A 19 8.35 3.40 14.03
CA ALA A 19 9.09 2.73 15.08
C ALA A 19 9.71 3.71 16.10
N LEU A 20 10.24 4.84 15.63
CA LEU A 20 10.79 5.89 16.50
C LEU A 20 9.69 6.52 17.38
N GLN A 21 8.52 6.76 16.81
CA GLN A 21 7.37 7.32 17.52
C GLN A 21 6.80 6.35 18.57
N LEU A 22 6.85 5.04 18.29
CA LEU A 22 6.48 3.99 19.22
C LEU A 22 7.42 3.89 20.42
N LEU A 23 8.73 3.96 20.17
CA LEU A 23 9.73 3.95 21.23
C LEU A 23 9.65 5.20 22.12
N GLN A 24 9.22 6.32 21.58
CA GLN A 24 8.94 7.53 22.36
C GLN A 24 7.70 7.36 23.25
N ARG A 25 6.68 6.61 22.82
CA ARG A 25 5.51 6.28 23.66
C ARG A 25 5.83 5.27 24.77
N ASP A 26 6.62 4.25 24.49
CA ASP A 26 7.08 3.28 25.50
C ASP A 26 7.91 3.96 26.61
N SER A 27 8.73 4.95 26.28
CA SER A 27 9.44 5.75 27.28
C SER A 27 8.50 6.63 28.10
N SER A 28 7.35 7.03 27.58
CA SER A 28 6.34 7.79 28.33
C SER A 28 5.60 6.96 29.36
N ALA A 29 5.45 5.65 29.14
CA ALA A 29 4.82 4.71 30.08
C ALA A 29 5.70 4.39 31.31
N HIS A 30 7.00 4.73 31.28
CA HIS A 30 7.97 4.48 32.33
C HIS A 30 8.49 5.73 33.05
N GLY A 31 7.75 6.82 33.04
CA GLY A 31 7.85 7.88 34.05
C GLY A 31 9.08 8.79 34.05
N ASP A 32 9.94 8.77 33.02
CA ASP A 32 10.99 9.80 32.86
C ASP A 32 11.26 10.03 31.37
N VAL A 33 10.41 10.84 30.76
CA VAL A 33 10.64 11.30 29.41
C VAL A 33 11.56 12.52 29.48
N ALA A 34 12.78 12.38 29.00
CA ALA A 34 13.56 13.53 28.60
C ALA A 34 12.69 14.43 27.70
N LYS A 35 12.39 15.62 28.20
CA LYS A 35 11.73 16.67 27.43
C LYS A 35 12.45 16.84 26.08
N GLY A 36 11.74 16.54 24.99
CA GLY A 36 12.11 17.12 23.70
C GLY A 36 12.76 16.20 22.69
N SER A 37 11.98 15.57 21.86
CA SER A 37 12.06 15.89 20.47
C SER A 37 10.67 16.39 20.07
N GLU A 38 10.45 17.67 20.14
CA GLU A 38 9.28 18.26 19.47
C GLU A 38 9.34 17.78 18.01
N LEU A 39 8.25 17.18 17.56
CA LEU A 39 8.14 16.85 16.14
C LEU A 39 8.37 18.15 15.36
N HIS A 40 9.20 18.12 14.32
CA HIS A 40 9.42 19.30 13.47
C HIS A 40 8.10 19.86 12.92
N HIS A 41 7.10 19.01 12.81
CA HIS A 41 5.74 19.35 12.41
C HIS A 41 4.72 18.59 13.26
N PRO A 42 3.60 19.21 13.66
CA PRO A 42 2.54 18.51 14.38
C PRO A 42 1.96 17.40 13.51
N ALA A 43 1.70 16.24 14.10
CA ALA A 43 1.06 15.12 13.41
C ALA A 43 -0.38 15.50 13.04
N ARG A 44 -0.70 15.44 11.75
CA ARG A 44 -2.05 15.75 11.21
C ARG A 44 -2.72 14.52 10.61
N ALA A 45 -1.94 13.66 9.94
CA ALA A 45 -2.46 12.45 9.31
C ALA A 45 -2.85 11.41 10.36
N LYS A 46 -4.04 10.84 10.22
CA LYS A 46 -4.58 9.79 11.09
C LYS A 46 -4.54 8.42 10.41
N ASN A 47 -4.75 8.38 9.11
CA ASN A 47 -4.88 7.19 8.28
C ASN A 47 -3.98 7.30 7.07
N VAL A 48 -3.67 6.16 6.44
CA VAL A 48 -2.80 6.10 5.27
C VAL A 48 -3.44 5.23 4.20
N ILE A 49 -3.52 5.74 2.97
CA ILE A 49 -3.75 4.94 1.77
C ILE A 49 -2.40 4.90 1.03
N HIS A 50 -1.82 3.70 0.92
CA HIS A 50 -0.57 3.48 0.22
C HIS A 50 -0.84 2.82 -1.13
N ILE A 51 -0.65 3.55 -2.22
CA ILE A 51 -0.83 3.04 -3.58
C ILE A 51 0.53 2.60 -4.11
N TYR A 52 0.67 1.30 -4.39
CA TYR A 52 1.91 0.69 -4.86
C TYR A 52 1.82 0.33 -6.34
N LEU A 53 2.76 0.85 -7.14
CA LEU A 53 2.87 0.64 -8.57
C LEU A 53 3.92 -0.45 -8.85
N GLY A 54 3.45 -1.69 -9.00
CA GLY A 54 4.33 -2.85 -9.16
C GLY A 54 5.03 -2.89 -10.51
N GLY A 55 6.36 -3.02 -10.51
CA GLY A 55 7.19 -3.12 -11.72
C GLY A 55 8.05 -1.89 -11.98
N GLY A 56 7.72 -0.73 -11.40
CA GLY A 56 8.52 0.48 -11.50
C GLY A 56 8.03 1.47 -12.57
N LEU A 57 7.22 2.42 -12.15
CA LEU A 57 6.87 3.57 -12.98
C LEU A 57 8.13 4.32 -13.42
N SER A 58 8.27 4.61 -14.70
CA SER A 58 9.36 5.44 -15.24
C SER A 58 9.22 6.88 -14.72
N GLN A 59 10.13 7.29 -13.83
CA GLN A 59 10.12 8.64 -13.30
C GLN A 59 10.38 9.69 -14.38
N VAL A 60 11.24 9.39 -15.35
CA VAL A 60 11.59 10.33 -16.45
C VAL A 60 10.48 10.49 -17.47
N ASP A 61 9.47 9.63 -17.45
CA ASP A 61 8.31 9.67 -18.31
C ASP A 61 7.05 10.19 -17.59
N SER A 62 7.14 10.42 -16.27
CA SER A 62 5.99 10.79 -15.45
C SER A 62 6.15 12.11 -14.69
N PHE A 63 7.05 12.17 -13.69
CA PHE A 63 7.12 13.29 -12.74
C PHE A 63 8.51 13.92 -12.60
N ASP A 64 9.54 13.36 -13.21
CA ASP A 64 10.92 13.83 -13.09
C ASP A 64 11.45 14.31 -14.44
N TYR A 65 11.08 15.54 -14.82
CA TYR A 65 11.45 16.13 -16.10
C TYR A 65 12.96 16.30 -16.26
N LYS A 66 13.53 15.73 -17.31
CA LYS A 66 14.96 15.77 -17.66
C LYS A 66 15.18 16.41 -19.02
N PRO A 67 15.19 17.76 -19.14
CA PRO A 67 15.34 18.45 -20.41
C PRO A 67 16.64 18.11 -21.15
N GLU A 68 17.71 17.79 -20.43
CA GLU A 68 18.98 17.41 -21.04
C GLU A 68 18.89 16.14 -21.90
N LEU A 69 17.96 15.24 -21.59
CA LEU A 69 17.73 14.05 -22.42
C LEU A 69 17.28 14.36 -23.84
N GLU A 70 16.74 15.56 -24.11
CA GLU A 70 16.44 16.01 -25.48
C GLU A 70 17.73 16.17 -26.31
N LYS A 71 18.80 16.71 -25.70
CA LYS A 71 20.10 16.93 -26.36
C LYS A 71 20.84 15.62 -26.64
N TYR A 72 20.68 14.67 -25.73
CA TYR A 72 21.42 13.41 -25.73
C TYR A 72 20.60 12.24 -26.27
N HIS A 73 19.39 12.49 -26.75
CA HIS A 73 18.53 11.44 -27.32
C HIS A 73 19.24 10.70 -28.45
N ASP A 74 19.16 9.37 -28.41
CA ASP A 74 19.80 8.44 -29.34
C ASP A 74 21.34 8.55 -29.41
N LYS A 75 21.97 9.06 -28.35
CA LYS A 75 23.45 9.12 -28.21
C LYS A 75 23.91 8.20 -27.10
N GLU A 76 25.14 7.77 -27.15
CA GLU A 76 25.80 7.11 -26.02
C GLU A 76 25.95 8.06 -24.84
N LEU A 77 26.03 7.51 -23.63
CA LEU A 77 26.29 8.31 -22.43
C LEU A 77 27.65 9.01 -22.57
N PRO A 78 27.75 10.36 -22.58
CA PRO A 78 29.01 11.06 -22.62
C PRO A 78 29.91 10.68 -21.43
N ALA A 79 31.20 10.52 -21.69
CA ALA A 79 32.17 10.07 -20.69
C ALA A 79 32.24 10.97 -19.45
N GLU A 80 31.89 12.25 -19.60
CA GLU A 80 31.83 13.23 -18.51
C GLU A 80 30.77 12.93 -17.45
N PHE A 81 29.72 12.12 -17.79
CA PHE A 81 28.69 11.67 -16.86
C PHE A 81 29.02 10.30 -16.23
N GLY A 82 30.19 9.74 -16.53
CA GLY A 82 30.63 8.45 -16.00
C GLY A 82 30.21 7.26 -16.88
N THR A 83 30.11 6.09 -16.28
CA THR A 83 29.74 4.84 -16.95
C THR A 83 28.37 4.37 -16.48
N ALA A 84 27.55 3.92 -17.41
CA ALA A 84 26.29 3.27 -17.05
C ALA A 84 26.55 1.81 -16.69
N GLU A 85 26.12 1.40 -15.51
CA GLU A 85 26.18 -0.01 -15.05
C GLU A 85 24.74 -0.57 -14.96
N PRO A 86 24.19 -1.10 -16.06
CA PRO A 86 22.85 -1.66 -16.04
C PRO A 86 22.80 -2.94 -15.19
N PHE A 87 21.66 -3.19 -14.56
CA PHE A 87 21.45 -4.40 -13.78
C PHE A 87 21.62 -5.69 -14.61
N MET A 88 21.20 -5.65 -15.87
CA MET A 88 21.39 -6.74 -16.83
C MET A 88 21.71 -6.18 -18.21
N GLY A 89 22.45 -6.96 -19.00
CA GLY A 89 22.76 -6.62 -20.39
C GLY A 89 23.81 -5.52 -20.54
N LYS A 90 23.75 -4.81 -21.65
CA LYS A 90 24.62 -3.66 -21.96
C LYS A 90 23.80 -2.38 -21.90
N ALA A 91 24.44 -1.29 -21.47
CA ALA A 91 23.84 0.03 -21.59
C ALA A 91 23.53 0.34 -23.06
N GLY A 92 22.32 0.81 -23.32
CA GLY A 92 21.91 1.32 -24.61
C GLY A 92 22.20 2.81 -24.76
N ARG A 93 21.58 3.43 -25.75
CA ARG A 93 21.63 4.87 -25.96
C ARG A 93 20.68 5.58 -25.00
N LEU A 94 20.98 6.84 -24.71
CA LEU A 94 20.11 7.69 -23.90
C LEU A 94 18.79 7.95 -24.64
N HIS A 95 17.70 7.94 -23.90
CA HIS A 95 16.37 8.13 -24.44
C HIS A 95 15.66 9.29 -23.73
N ARG A 96 15.09 10.21 -24.52
CA ARG A 96 14.19 11.25 -23.98
C ARG A 96 12.83 10.65 -23.64
N SER A 97 12.05 11.36 -22.83
CA SER A 97 10.66 10.98 -22.61
C SER A 97 9.85 10.97 -23.92
N HIS A 98 8.96 10.01 -24.04
CA HIS A 98 7.95 9.97 -25.10
C HIS A 98 6.78 10.92 -24.85
N PHE A 99 6.63 11.42 -23.63
CA PHE A 99 5.50 12.22 -23.17
C PHE A 99 5.90 13.68 -23.00
N ALA A 100 5.01 14.59 -23.40
CA ALA A 100 5.24 16.01 -23.23
C ALA A 100 5.07 16.42 -21.76
N PHE A 101 6.01 17.24 -21.26
CA PHE A 101 5.98 17.78 -19.92
C PHE A 101 5.50 19.22 -19.90
N ARG A 102 4.74 19.56 -18.84
CA ARG A 102 4.34 20.94 -18.55
C ARG A 102 4.35 21.17 -17.04
N GLN A 103 4.54 22.44 -16.67
CA GLN A 103 4.30 22.85 -15.29
C GLN A 103 2.80 22.88 -15.01
N ARG A 104 2.40 22.32 -13.86
CA ARG A 104 1.01 22.17 -13.43
C ARG A 104 0.78 22.84 -12.09
N GLY A 105 -0.47 23.27 -11.88
CA GLY A 105 -0.90 23.94 -10.66
C GLY A 105 -0.16 25.26 -10.41
N LYS A 106 -0.41 25.84 -9.26
CA LYS A 106 0.30 27.03 -8.74
C LYS A 106 1.69 26.67 -8.22
N SER A 107 1.87 25.41 -7.79
CA SER A 107 3.14 24.87 -7.32
C SER A 107 4.19 24.77 -8.43
N GLY A 108 3.76 24.77 -9.71
CA GLY A 108 4.65 24.65 -10.86
C GLY A 108 5.31 23.27 -10.99
N LEU A 109 4.69 22.21 -10.48
CA LEU A 109 5.20 20.85 -10.61
C LEU A 109 5.30 20.44 -12.08
N TRP A 110 6.47 19.90 -12.47
CA TRP A 110 6.63 19.29 -13.77
C TRP A 110 5.96 17.92 -13.80
N MET A 111 4.96 17.77 -14.67
CA MET A 111 4.22 16.53 -14.87
C MET A 111 4.04 16.27 -16.35
N SER A 112 4.13 15.00 -16.74
CA SER A 112 3.90 14.62 -18.13
C SER A 112 2.42 14.49 -18.45
N GLU A 113 2.10 14.49 -19.73
CA GLU A 113 0.75 14.24 -20.25
C GLU A 113 0.25 12.80 -20.03
N LEU A 114 1.09 11.93 -19.44
CA LEU A 114 0.74 10.56 -19.11
C LEU A 114 -0.40 10.48 -18.07
N PHE A 115 -0.50 11.50 -17.20
CA PHE A 115 -1.46 11.56 -16.09
C PHE A 115 -2.30 12.84 -16.14
N PRO A 116 -3.24 13.00 -17.10
CA PRO A 116 -4.03 14.21 -17.22
C PRO A 116 -4.94 14.50 -16.01
N ASP A 117 -5.60 13.51 -15.42
CA ASP A 117 -6.47 13.70 -14.25
C ASP A 117 -5.64 14.04 -12.99
N LEU A 118 -4.49 13.40 -12.76
CA LEU A 118 -3.57 13.76 -11.67
C LEU A 118 -2.99 15.17 -11.83
N CYS A 119 -2.83 15.66 -13.05
CA CYS A 119 -2.40 17.03 -13.30
C CYS A 119 -3.36 18.08 -12.74
N GLU A 120 -4.65 17.77 -12.66
CA GLU A 120 -5.67 18.69 -12.12
C GLU A 120 -5.54 18.92 -10.61
N VAL A 121 -4.92 17.97 -9.89
CA VAL A 121 -4.67 18.03 -8.44
C VAL A 121 -3.19 18.29 -8.11
N ALA A 122 -2.43 18.85 -9.03
CA ALA A 122 -0.99 19.07 -8.89
C ALA A 122 -0.61 19.84 -7.62
N ASP A 123 -1.44 20.77 -7.16
CA ASP A 123 -1.17 21.57 -5.96
C ASP A 123 -1.33 20.78 -4.65
N GLU A 124 -1.98 19.62 -4.70
CA GLU A 124 -2.13 18.69 -3.56
C GLU A 124 -1.00 17.64 -3.51
N LEU A 125 -0.11 17.63 -4.50
CA LEU A 125 0.95 16.63 -4.63
C LEU A 125 2.28 17.13 -4.04
N THR A 126 3.01 16.21 -3.42
CA THR A 126 4.42 16.39 -3.05
C THR A 126 5.24 15.31 -3.72
N LEU A 127 6.21 15.71 -4.55
CA LEU A 127 7.12 14.80 -5.25
C LEU A 127 8.44 14.69 -4.51
N ILE A 128 8.95 13.45 -4.37
CA ILE A 128 10.27 13.15 -3.80
C ILE A 128 11.09 12.43 -4.88
N ASN A 129 11.74 13.20 -5.75
CA ASN A 129 12.44 12.70 -6.94
C ASN A 129 13.78 12.02 -6.64
N SER A 130 14.32 12.18 -5.42
CA SER A 130 15.64 11.65 -5.03
C SER A 130 15.59 10.29 -4.33
N MET A 131 14.47 9.59 -4.37
CA MET A 131 14.36 8.25 -3.78
C MET A 131 15.14 7.23 -4.60
N VAL A 132 15.98 6.44 -3.92
CA VAL A 132 16.82 5.40 -4.52
C VAL A 132 16.59 4.08 -3.82
N ALA A 133 16.38 3.02 -4.59
CA ALA A 133 16.34 1.65 -4.08
C ALA A 133 17.74 1.02 -4.12
N GLU A 134 18.02 0.08 -3.22
CA GLU A 134 19.29 -0.66 -3.17
C GLU A 134 19.35 -1.84 -4.17
N THR A 135 18.29 -2.06 -4.93
CA THR A 135 18.18 -3.16 -5.87
C THR A 135 17.26 -2.81 -7.03
N ALA A 136 17.60 -3.30 -8.22
CA ALA A 136 16.75 -3.24 -9.41
C ALA A 136 15.87 -4.51 -9.59
N ASN A 137 16.03 -5.53 -8.73
CA ASN A 137 15.19 -6.73 -8.80
C ASN A 137 13.84 -6.48 -8.13
N HIS A 138 12.74 -6.84 -8.81
CA HIS A 138 11.37 -6.54 -8.38
C HIS A 138 11.01 -7.09 -7.01
N THR A 139 11.32 -8.36 -6.70
CA THR A 139 10.92 -8.97 -5.43
C THR A 139 11.61 -8.32 -4.23
N PRO A 140 12.95 -8.22 -4.14
CA PRO A 140 13.60 -7.52 -3.04
C PRO A 140 13.33 -6.00 -3.06
N GLY A 141 13.11 -5.39 -4.23
CA GLY A 141 12.67 -3.99 -4.35
C GLY A 141 11.29 -3.77 -3.75
N SER A 142 10.35 -4.68 -4.00
CA SER A 142 9.02 -4.64 -3.38
C SER A 142 9.09 -4.81 -1.86
N PHE A 143 9.93 -5.71 -1.35
CA PHE A 143 10.14 -5.79 0.09
C PHE A 143 10.70 -4.49 0.64
N GLN A 144 11.72 -3.92 0.02
CA GLN A 144 12.31 -2.66 0.47
C GLN A 144 11.29 -1.51 0.48
N ALA A 145 10.47 -1.38 -0.55
CA ALA A 145 9.44 -0.35 -0.63
C ALA A 145 8.37 -0.48 0.47
N ASN A 146 8.01 -1.72 0.86
CA ASN A 146 6.92 -1.98 1.79
C ASN A 146 7.39 -2.17 3.25
N THR A 147 8.63 -2.60 3.47
CA THR A 147 9.16 -2.95 4.80
C THR A 147 10.39 -2.14 5.20
N GLY A 148 11.06 -1.47 4.25
CA GLY A 148 12.35 -0.82 4.43
C GLY A 148 13.56 -1.76 4.28
N PHE A 149 13.35 -3.05 4.01
CA PHE A 149 14.41 -4.06 3.90
C PHE A 149 14.25 -4.90 2.64
N ARG A 150 15.35 -5.31 2.00
CA ARG A 150 15.34 -6.15 0.81
C ARG A 150 15.01 -7.63 1.08
N GLN A 151 15.06 -8.04 2.34
CA GLN A 151 14.82 -9.41 2.77
C GLN A 151 13.39 -9.55 3.32
N MET A 152 12.83 -10.76 3.18
CA MET A 152 11.57 -11.12 3.83
C MET A 152 11.74 -11.26 5.34
N GLY A 153 10.63 -11.22 6.08
CA GLY A 153 10.60 -11.42 7.54
C GLY A 153 10.54 -10.13 8.36
N PHE A 154 10.55 -8.98 7.70
CA PHE A 154 10.36 -7.68 8.35
C PHE A 154 8.90 -7.22 8.24
N PRO A 155 8.39 -6.49 9.27
CA PRO A 155 7.03 -5.97 9.24
C PRO A 155 6.83 -4.93 8.14
N ALA A 156 5.71 -5.02 7.45
CA ALA A 156 5.28 -3.99 6.51
C ALA A 156 4.93 -2.68 7.24
N MET A 157 4.94 -1.57 6.51
CA MET A 157 4.57 -0.25 7.03
C MET A 157 3.20 -0.28 7.75
N GLY A 158 2.19 -0.90 7.14
CA GLY A 158 0.86 -1.02 7.74
C GLY A 158 0.85 -1.85 9.02
N SER A 159 1.69 -2.89 9.12
CA SER A 159 1.86 -3.68 10.34
C SER A 159 2.47 -2.87 11.47
N TRP A 160 3.46 -2.03 11.19
CA TRP A 160 4.03 -1.09 12.15
C TRP A 160 3.01 -0.06 12.64
N LEU A 161 2.22 0.51 11.71
CA LEU A 161 1.16 1.46 12.06
C LEU A 161 0.07 0.81 12.91
N SER A 162 -0.31 -0.43 12.56
CA SER A 162 -1.24 -1.24 13.36
C SER A 162 -0.72 -1.49 14.77
N TYR A 163 0.52 -1.93 14.89
CA TYR A 163 1.16 -2.21 16.19
C TYR A 163 1.28 -0.96 17.06
N GLY A 164 1.63 0.18 16.47
CA GLY A 164 1.93 1.38 17.22
C GLY A 164 0.76 2.28 17.53
N LEU A 165 -0.22 2.32 16.65
CA LEU A 165 -1.35 3.23 16.74
C LEU A 165 -2.67 2.50 17.03
N GLY A 166 -2.68 1.19 16.93
CA GLY A 166 -3.88 0.38 17.08
C GLY A 166 -4.87 0.57 15.94
N ASN A 167 -6.11 0.16 16.18
CA ASN A 167 -7.24 0.29 15.29
C ASN A 167 -8.25 1.31 15.81
N GLU A 168 -8.93 2.02 14.93
CA GLU A 168 -10.06 2.91 15.27
C GLU A 168 -11.41 2.20 15.07
N SER A 169 -11.40 0.99 14.50
CA SER A 169 -12.57 0.16 14.28
C SER A 169 -12.47 -1.14 15.06
N ASP A 170 -13.55 -1.52 15.74
CA ASP A 170 -13.66 -2.82 16.41
C ASP A 170 -14.06 -3.94 15.46
N ASN A 171 -14.59 -3.60 14.27
CA ASN A 171 -15.24 -4.52 13.34
C ASN A 171 -14.48 -4.73 12.01
N LEU A 172 -13.38 -4.01 11.80
CA LEU A 172 -12.54 -4.11 10.61
C LEU A 172 -11.07 -4.24 11.01
N PRO A 173 -10.23 -4.89 10.19
CA PRO A 173 -8.80 -4.97 10.46
C PRO A 173 -8.16 -3.58 10.36
N SER A 174 -7.09 -3.34 11.11
CA SER A 174 -6.33 -2.07 11.07
C SER A 174 -5.51 -1.88 9.80
N PHE A 175 -5.19 -2.98 9.10
CA PHE A 175 -4.40 -2.97 7.88
C PHE A 175 -5.05 -3.86 6.81
N VAL A 176 -5.47 -3.26 5.71
CA VAL A 176 -6.16 -3.92 4.59
C VAL A 176 -5.33 -3.82 3.31
N ILE A 177 -5.32 -4.91 2.54
CA ILE A 177 -4.68 -5.00 1.23
C ILE A 177 -5.75 -5.15 0.16
N LEU A 178 -5.67 -4.31 -0.87
CA LEU A 178 -6.52 -4.35 -2.06
C LEU A 178 -5.64 -4.66 -3.27
N PRO A 179 -5.61 -5.92 -3.74
CA PRO A 179 -4.79 -6.32 -4.88
C PRO A 179 -5.37 -5.81 -6.20
N ASP A 180 -4.53 -5.74 -7.23
CA ASP A 180 -5.02 -5.49 -8.60
C ASP A 180 -5.94 -6.64 -9.05
N GLU A 181 -7.05 -6.29 -9.71
CA GLU A 181 -8.03 -7.28 -10.18
C GLU A 181 -7.49 -8.28 -11.20
N ARG A 182 -6.46 -7.90 -11.95
CA ARG A 182 -5.81 -8.71 -12.98
C ARG A 182 -4.72 -9.61 -12.43
N GLY A 183 -4.26 -9.31 -11.23
CA GLY A 183 -3.09 -9.94 -10.65
C GLY A 183 -3.25 -11.44 -10.47
N LEU A 184 -2.13 -12.13 -10.54
CA LEU A 184 -1.96 -13.42 -9.89
C LEU A 184 -2.46 -13.29 -8.45
N PRO A 185 -2.89 -14.38 -7.79
CA PRO A 185 -3.48 -14.27 -6.46
C PRO A 185 -2.62 -13.49 -5.45
N TYR A 186 -1.38 -13.15 -5.82
CA TYR A 186 -0.46 -12.39 -4.98
C TYR A 186 0.39 -11.41 -5.80
N PRO A 187 0.48 -10.12 -5.39
CA PRO A 187 1.48 -9.18 -5.89
C PRO A 187 2.91 -9.68 -5.72
N VAL A 188 3.86 -9.06 -6.39
CA VAL A 188 5.30 -9.42 -6.31
C VAL A 188 5.76 -9.42 -4.86
N GLY A 189 6.42 -10.49 -4.45
CA GLY A 189 6.79 -10.73 -3.06
C GLY A 189 5.74 -11.46 -2.22
N GLY A 190 4.52 -11.63 -2.74
CA GLY A 190 3.43 -12.31 -2.07
C GLY A 190 3.10 -11.71 -0.71
N ALA A 191 2.57 -12.53 0.19
CA ALA A 191 2.17 -12.12 1.52
C ALA A 191 3.29 -11.51 2.39
N PHE A 192 4.56 -11.72 2.03
CA PHE A 192 5.68 -11.10 2.73
C PHE A 192 5.73 -9.58 2.57
N SER A 193 5.14 -9.03 1.51
CA SER A 193 5.08 -7.59 1.27
C SER A 193 4.13 -6.84 2.22
N TRP A 194 3.24 -7.55 2.91
CA TRP A 194 2.32 -7.00 3.92
C TRP A 194 2.26 -7.83 5.21
N SER A 195 3.32 -8.59 5.46
CA SER A 195 3.39 -9.44 6.65
C SER A 195 3.66 -8.63 7.92
N SER A 196 3.24 -9.20 9.05
CA SER A 196 3.61 -8.69 10.37
C SER A 196 5.09 -8.93 10.70
N GLY A 197 5.79 -9.75 9.93
CA GLY A 197 7.19 -10.11 10.17
C GLY A 197 7.37 -10.70 11.57
N PHE A 198 8.18 -10.04 12.38
CA PHE A 198 8.41 -10.43 13.80
C PHE A 198 7.43 -9.80 14.80
N LEU A 199 6.49 -8.96 14.34
CA LEU A 199 5.41 -8.46 15.18
C LEU A 199 4.32 -9.53 15.38
N PRO A 200 3.44 -9.39 16.38
CA PRO A 200 2.32 -10.30 16.56
C PRO A 200 1.47 -10.45 15.30
N PRO A 201 0.97 -11.67 15.01
CA PRO A 201 0.22 -11.95 13.76
C PRO A 201 -1.04 -11.11 13.57
N GLU A 202 -1.62 -10.57 14.62
CA GLU A 202 -2.80 -9.70 14.58
C GLU A 202 -2.58 -8.37 13.82
N HIS A 203 -1.32 -8.00 13.62
CA HIS A 203 -0.93 -6.79 12.87
C HIS A 203 -0.65 -7.07 11.39
N GLN A 204 -0.88 -8.30 10.92
CA GLN A 204 -0.72 -8.64 9.51
C GLN A 204 -1.81 -8.01 8.65
N GLY A 205 -1.45 -7.57 7.44
CA GLY A 205 -2.42 -7.09 6.47
C GLY A 205 -3.42 -8.17 6.03
N VAL A 206 -4.70 -7.81 5.99
CA VAL A 206 -5.79 -8.67 5.54
C VAL A 206 -6.18 -8.29 4.11
N MET A 207 -6.11 -9.27 3.21
CA MET A 207 -6.42 -9.04 1.80
C MET A 207 -7.93 -9.12 1.55
N PHE A 208 -8.47 -8.10 0.88
CA PHE A 208 -9.86 -8.04 0.43
C PHE A 208 -9.93 -8.15 -1.09
N ASN A 209 -10.92 -8.89 -1.56
CA ASN A 209 -11.24 -9.00 -2.98
C ASN A 209 -12.27 -7.93 -3.37
N THR A 210 -11.98 -7.15 -4.41
CA THR A 210 -12.88 -6.15 -4.99
C THR A 210 -13.39 -6.53 -6.38
N LYS A 211 -12.90 -7.66 -6.92
CA LYS A 211 -13.17 -8.14 -8.29
C LYS A 211 -14.58 -8.73 -8.50
N GLY A 212 -15.39 -8.78 -7.47
CA GLY A 212 -16.66 -9.49 -7.44
C GLY A 212 -16.56 -10.79 -6.63
N GLY A 213 -17.71 -11.31 -6.19
CA GLY A 213 -17.76 -12.37 -5.20
C GLY A 213 -17.53 -11.86 -3.77
N PRO A 214 -17.33 -12.76 -2.80
CA PRO A 214 -17.15 -12.35 -1.42
C PRO A 214 -15.82 -11.59 -1.25
N PRO A 215 -15.82 -10.44 -0.54
CA PRO A 215 -14.60 -9.67 -0.25
C PRO A 215 -13.56 -10.47 0.53
N ILE A 216 -13.96 -11.38 1.36
CA ILE A 216 -13.13 -12.38 2.04
C ILE A 216 -13.78 -13.74 1.86
N PHE A 217 -12.98 -14.78 1.58
CA PHE A 217 -13.47 -16.15 1.49
C PHE A 217 -14.08 -16.58 2.83
N ASP A 218 -15.16 -17.36 2.76
CA ASP A 218 -15.85 -17.92 3.93
C ASP A 218 -16.32 -16.87 4.96
N LEU A 219 -16.50 -15.62 4.53
CA LEU A 219 -17.01 -14.55 5.40
C LEU A 219 -18.45 -14.81 5.86
N GLN A 220 -19.26 -15.41 5.04
CA GLN A 220 -20.68 -15.69 5.36
C GLN A 220 -20.82 -16.94 6.23
N PRO A 221 -21.79 -16.99 7.15
CA PRO A 221 -22.10 -18.20 7.90
C PRO A 221 -22.39 -19.38 6.97
N ALA A 222 -22.12 -20.59 7.45
CA ALA A 222 -22.43 -21.81 6.70
C ALA A 222 -23.92 -21.86 6.32
N SER A 223 -24.23 -22.41 5.14
CA SER A 223 -25.59 -22.54 4.64
C SER A 223 -26.49 -23.23 5.68
N GLY A 224 -27.65 -22.63 5.96
CA GLY A 224 -28.64 -23.15 6.92
C GLY A 224 -28.43 -22.69 8.37
N MET A 225 -27.38 -21.89 8.68
CA MET A 225 -27.18 -21.32 10.00
C MET A 225 -27.87 -19.93 10.06
N ASN A 226 -28.79 -19.77 11.01
CA ASN A 226 -29.43 -18.48 11.26
C ASN A 226 -28.52 -17.60 12.16
N ALA A 227 -28.82 -16.30 12.24
CA ALA A 227 -27.99 -15.33 12.98
C ALA A 227 -27.90 -15.64 14.48
N ASP A 228 -29.01 -16.12 15.10
CA ASP A 228 -29.05 -16.45 16.54
C ASP A 228 -28.15 -17.66 16.84
N ALA A 229 -28.29 -18.74 16.05
CA ALA A 229 -27.45 -19.93 16.20
C ALA A 229 -25.96 -19.61 15.95
N GLN A 230 -25.66 -18.71 15.03
CA GLN A 230 -24.30 -18.24 14.81
C GLN A 230 -23.76 -17.46 16.02
N HIS A 231 -24.57 -16.58 16.61
CA HIS A 231 -24.23 -15.81 17.79
C HIS A 231 -23.94 -16.72 18.99
N ASP A 232 -24.86 -17.65 19.30
CA ASP A 232 -24.72 -18.60 20.40
C ASP A 232 -23.45 -19.46 20.26
N ARG A 233 -23.16 -19.90 19.02
CA ARG A 233 -21.96 -20.66 18.71
C ARG A 233 -20.69 -19.85 18.97
N LEU A 234 -20.65 -18.59 18.53
CA LEU A 234 -19.49 -17.70 18.73
C LEU A 234 -19.29 -17.38 20.20
N GLU A 235 -20.37 -17.15 20.96
CA GLU A 235 -20.31 -16.94 22.39
C GLU A 235 -19.75 -18.15 23.13
N LEU A 236 -20.24 -19.36 22.81
CA LEU A 236 -19.72 -20.60 23.37
C LEU A 236 -18.23 -20.79 23.06
N LEU A 237 -17.83 -20.55 21.79
CA LEU A 237 -16.42 -20.64 21.38
C LEU A 237 -15.54 -19.64 22.14
N SER A 238 -15.99 -18.40 22.32
CA SER A 238 -15.26 -17.38 23.07
C SER A 238 -15.03 -17.81 24.53
N ARG A 239 -16.06 -18.37 25.18
CA ARG A 239 -15.92 -18.92 26.56
C ARG A 239 -14.94 -20.08 26.62
N LEU A 240 -15.02 -21.04 25.68
CA LEU A 240 -14.10 -22.18 25.63
C LEU A 240 -12.65 -21.72 25.35
N ASN A 241 -12.47 -20.76 24.47
CA ASN A 241 -11.17 -20.17 24.14
C ASN A 241 -10.55 -19.46 25.35
N THR A 242 -11.35 -18.69 26.11
CA THR A 242 -10.90 -18.04 27.35
C THR A 242 -10.44 -19.07 28.38
N MET A 243 -11.24 -20.11 28.63
CA MET A 243 -10.86 -21.22 29.54
C MET A 243 -9.58 -21.94 29.09
N HIS A 244 -9.39 -22.10 27.77
CA HIS A 244 -8.21 -22.73 27.21
C HIS A 244 -6.98 -21.83 27.38
N LEU A 245 -7.12 -20.52 27.07
CA LEU A 245 -6.06 -19.53 27.18
C LEU A 245 -5.52 -19.44 28.64
N GLU A 246 -6.39 -19.48 29.65
CA GLU A 246 -6.01 -19.43 31.08
C GLU A 246 -5.10 -20.58 31.49
N ARG A 247 -5.18 -21.72 30.80
CA ARG A 247 -4.42 -22.94 31.08
C ARG A 247 -3.08 -23.02 30.34
N GLN A 248 -2.79 -22.10 29.41
CA GLN A 248 -1.60 -22.14 28.56
C GLN A 248 -0.46 -21.27 29.13
N VAL A 249 0.78 -21.73 28.96
CA VAL A 249 1.99 -21.01 29.38
C VAL A 249 2.42 -19.96 28.36
N HIS A 250 2.27 -20.25 27.06
CA HIS A 250 2.58 -19.33 25.96
C HIS A 250 1.29 -18.76 25.36
N ARG A 251 0.83 -17.64 25.93
CA ARG A 251 -0.51 -17.10 25.69
C ARG A 251 -0.62 -16.21 24.44
N GLU A 252 0.47 -15.55 24.01
CA GLU A 252 0.42 -14.48 23.01
C GLU A 252 -0.07 -14.95 21.63
N SER A 253 0.50 -16.04 21.08
CA SER A 253 0.09 -16.56 19.78
C SER A 253 -1.33 -17.14 19.77
N LEU A 254 -1.77 -17.74 20.88
CA LEU A 254 -3.12 -18.25 21.03
C LEU A 254 -4.12 -17.10 21.18
N ALA A 255 -3.79 -16.08 21.98
CA ALA A 255 -4.62 -14.89 22.13
C ALA A 255 -4.79 -14.15 20.79
N ALA A 256 -3.72 -13.96 20.02
CA ALA A 256 -3.78 -13.36 18.68
C ALA A 256 -4.69 -14.15 17.73
N ARG A 257 -4.63 -15.49 17.79
CA ARG A 257 -5.51 -16.34 16.97
C ARG A 257 -6.97 -16.21 17.37
N ILE A 258 -7.28 -16.21 18.65
CA ILE A 258 -8.64 -16.03 19.18
C ILE A 258 -9.18 -14.67 18.72
N HIS A 259 -8.41 -13.61 18.91
CA HIS A 259 -8.76 -12.26 18.47
C HIS A 259 -9.05 -12.19 16.96
N SER A 260 -8.24 -12.88 16.14
CA SER A 260 -8.45 -12.94 14.68
C SER A 260 -9.79 -13.60 14.31
N TYR A 261 -10.20 -14.67 15.00
CA TYR A 261 -11.51 -15.30 14.77
C TYR A 261 -12.67 -14.43 15.23
N GLU A 262 -12.55 -13.76 16.36
CA GLU A 262 -13.56 -12.83 16.85
C GLU A 262 -13.72 -11.64 15.93
N LEU A 263 -12.61 -11.07 15.43
CA LEU A 263 -12.63 -10.02 14.42
C LEU A 263 -13.31 -10.52 13.13
N ALA A 264 -12.96 -11.72 12.64
CA ALA A 264 -13.58 -12.29 11.45
C ALA A 264 -15.11 -12.42 11.58
N ALA A 265 -15.60 -12.76 12.77
CA ALA A 265 -17.04 -12.80 13.04
C ALA A 265 -17.69 -11.41 12.96
N ARG A 266 -17.07 -10.39 13.55
CA ARG A 266 -17.56 -9.00 13.47
C ARG A 266 -17.51 -8.43 12.04
N MET A 267 -16.52 -8.85 11.26
CA MET A 267 -16.36 -8.46 9.85
C MET A 267 -17.52 -8.91 8.95
N GLN A 268 -18.25 -9.96 9.31
CA GLN A 268 -19.38 -10.51 8.53
C GLN A 268 -20.45 -9.46 8.21
N THR A 269 -20.64 -8.48 9.08
CA THR A 269 -21.60 -7.39 8.89
C THR A 269 -20.93 -6.13 8.33
N ALA A 270 -19.76 -5.80 8.80
CA ALA A 270 -19.09 -4.54 8.48
C ALA A 270 -18.56 -4.48 7.03
N ILE A 271 -18.01 -5.61 6.53
CA ILE A 271 -17.42 -5.66 5.19
C ILE A 271 -18.44 -5.51 4.06
N PRO A 272 -19.58 -6.21 4.05
CA PRO A 272 -20.59 -6.02 3.00
C PRO A 272 -21.02 -4.56 2.89
N GLN A 273 -21.19 -3.85 4.01
CA GLN A 273 -21.56 -2.44 4.01
C GLN A 273 -20.42 -1.54 3.48
N ALA A 274 -19.16 -1.86 3.80
CA ALA A 274 -18.02 -1.11 3.29
C ALA A 274 -17.84 -1.29 1.78
N MET A 275 -18.17 -2.47 1.25
CA MET A 275 -17.96 -2.84 -0.16
C MET A 275 -19.21 -2.63 -1.03
N ASP A 276 -20.28 -2.07 -0.50
CA ASP A 276 -21.49 -1.71 -1.25
C ASP A 276 -21.29 -0.40 -2.01
N PHE A 277 -20.64 -0.46 -3.17
CA PHE A 277 -20.37 0.70 -4.02
C PHE A 277 -21.63 1.25 -4.70
N ALA A 278 -22.68 0.43 -4.85
CA ALA A 278 -23.94 0.85 -5.43
C ALA A 278 -24.67 1.88 -4.55
N SER A 279 -24.39 1.91 -3.26
CA SER A 279 -24.92 2.91 -2.33
C SER A 279 -24.30 4.31 -2.49
N GLU A 280 -23.18 4.45 -3.21
CA GLU A 280 -22.59 5.75 -3.50
C GLU A 280 -23.39 6.53 -4.53
N PRO A 281 -23.48 7.86 -4.40
CA PRO A 281 -24.08 8.70 -5.42
C PRO A 281 -23.41 8.53 -6.80
N GLU A 282 -24.18 8.60 -7.87
CA GLU A 282 -23.69 8.39 -9.24
C GLU A 282 -22.48 9.30 -9.59
N TYR A 283 -22.49 10.53 -9.10
CA TYR A 283 -21.38 11.47 -9.37
C TYR A 283 -20.07 11.00 -8.70
N ILE A 284 -20.14 10.35 -7.54
CA ILE A 284 -18.98 9.73 -6.87
C ILE A 284 -18.49 8.53 -7.68
N GLN A 285 -19.42 7.66 -8.11
CA GLN A 285 -19.04 6.50 -8.93
C GLN A 285 -18.32 6.94 -10.21
N LYS A 286 -18.80 7.99 -10.87
CA LYS A 286 -18.17 8.58 -12.07
C LYS A 286 -16.85 9.30 -11.74
N LEU A 287 -16.76 9.96 -10.58
CA LEU A 287 -15.54 10.62 -10.15
C LEU A 287 -14.38 9.62 -10.05
N TYR A 288 -14.62 8.47 -9.44
CA TYR A 288 -13.65 7.38 -9.37
C TYR A 288 -13.43 6.66 -10.73
N GLY A 289 -14.37 6.75 -11.66
CA GLY A 289 -14.30 6.07 -12.95
C GLY A 289 -14.85 4.64 -12.93
N LEU A 290 -15.81 4.32 -12.05
CA LEU A 290 -16.48 3.02 -12.03
C LEU A 290 -17.30 2.74 -13.30
N ASP A 291 -17.64 3.77 -14.08
CA ASP A 291 -18.31 3.71 -15.37
C ASP A 291 -17.35 3.44 -16.54
N ARG A 292 -16.03 3.36 -16.29
CA ARG A 292 -14.99 3.18 -17.30
C ARG A 292 -14.35 1.80 -17.17
N ASN A 293 -14.43 0.98 -18.20
CA ASN A 293 -13.91 -0.38 -18.18
C ASN A 293 -12.38 -0.44 -17.92
N GLU A 294 -11.63 0.52 -18.46
CA GLU A 294 -10.16 0.55 -18.36
C GLU A 294 -9.65 0.75 -16.95
N CYS A 295 -10.36 1.48 -16.09
CA CYS A 295 -9.94 1.75 -14.72
C CYS A 295 -10.86 1.15 -13.64
N HIS A 296 -11.91 0.42 -14.01
CA HIS A 296 -12.94 -0.08 -13.10
C HIS A 296 -12.37 -0.80 -11.87
N GLY A 297 -11.38 -1.68 -12.05
CA GLY A 297 -10.78 -2.42 -10.94
C GLY A 297 -10.02 -1.52 -9.96
N THR A 298 -9.17 -0.62 -10.48
CA THR A 298 -8.47 0.35 -9.63
C THR A 298 -9.45 1.35 -9.00
N ALA A 299 -10.49 1.76 -9.73
CA ALA A 299 -11.56 2.61 -9.22
C ALA A 299 -12.28 1.96 -8.03
N SER A 300 -12.61 0.68 -8.15
CA SER A 300 -13.20 -0.12 -7.07
C SER A 300 -12.28 -0.20 -5.85
N ASN A 301 -10.97 -0.40 -6.07
CA ASN A 301 -9.98 -0.43 -5.01
C ASN A 301 -9.82 0.94 -4.31
N CYS A 302 -9.73 2.05 -5.06
CA CYS A 302 -9.60 3.39 -4.50
C CYS A 302 -10.86 3.79 -3.71
N LEU A 303 -12.05 3.50 -4.26
CA LEU A 303 -13.31 3.74 -3.56
C LEU A 303 -13.44 2.88 -2.29
N ALA A 304 -13.06 1.60 -2.36
CA ALA A 304 -12.99 0.72 -1.19
C ALA A 304 -12.03 1.27 -0.14
N ALA A 305 -10.85 1.73 -0.54
CA ALA A 305 -9.85 2.31 0.36
C ALA A 305 -10.42 3.51 1.13
N ARG A 306 -11.08 4.46 0.44
CA ARG A 306 -11.76 5.59 1.09
C ARG A 306 -12.80 5.10 2.10
N ARG A 307 -13.71 4.22 1.69
CA ARG A 307 -14.80 3.72 2.54
C ARG A 307 -14.30 2.95 3.76
N LEU A 308 -13.20 2.24 3.63
CA LEU A 308 -12.55 1.54 4.74
C LEU A 308 -11.91 2.53 5.73
N ILE A 309 -11.21 3.54 5.24
CA ILE A 309 -10.64 4.62 6.07
C ILE A 309 -11.73 5.37 6.85
N GLU A 310 -12.84 5.74 6.19
CA GLU A 310 -13.99 6.39 6.81
C GLU A 310 -14.65 5.54 7.92
N ARG A 311 -14.42 4.22 7.92
CA ARG A 311 -14.90 3.27 8.93
C ARG A 311 -13.86 2.88 9.97
N GLY A 312 -12.73 3.60 10.02
CA GLY A 312 -11.72 3.45 11.05
C GLY A 312 -10.60 2.46 10.72
N VAL A 313 -10.49 1.97 9.49
CA VAL A 313 -9.28 1.23 9.05
C VAL A 313 -8.09 2.18 9.06
N ARG A 314 -7.02 1.82 9.74
CA ARG A 314 -5.84 2.69 9.90
C ARG A 314 -5.02 2.82 8.61
N THR A 315 -4.82 1.71 7.93
CA THR A 315 -3.97 1.65 6.73
C THR A 315 -4.63 0.79 5.66
N VAL A 316 -4.71 1.32 4.45
CA VAL A 316 -5.12 0.56 3.27
C VAL A 316 -4.00 0.61 2.25
N GLN A 317 -3.58 -0.56 1.76
CA GLN A 317 -2.59 -0.68 0.70
C GLN A 317 -3.28 -1.13 -0.59
N VAL A 318 -3.24 -0.28 -1.60
CA VAL A 318 -3.77 -0.55 -2.93
C VAL A 318 -2.62 -0.95 -3.84
N TRP A 319 -2.70 -2.13 -4.44
CA TRP A 319 -1.75 -2.59 -5.43
C TRP A 319 -2.30 -2.34 -6.82
N THR A 320 -1.48 -1.75 -7.69
CA THR A 320 -1.81 -1.55 -9.10
C THR A 320 -0.83 -2.30 -9.97
N GLY A 321 -1.32 -2.83 -11.07
CA GLY A 321 -0.54 -3.72 -11.92
C GLY A 321 -0.55 -5.17 -11.41
N ASP A 322 -0.60 -6.11 -12.33
CA ASP A 322 -0.60 -7.55 -12.01
C ASP A 322 0.81 -8.05 -11.66
N GLY A 323 1.32 -7.60 -10.54
CA GLY A 323 2.68 -7.91 -10.09
C GLY A 323 3.70 -6.90 -10.59
N ILE A 324 4.05 -6.89 -11.88
CA ILE A 324 5.11 -6.05 -12.46
C ILE A 324 4.68 -5.35 -13.75
N SER A 325 3.42 -4.96 -13.89
CA SER A 325 2.92 -4.41 -15.16
C SER A 325 3.51 -3.04 -15.53
N TRP A 326 4.07 -2.32 -14.56
CA TRP A 326 4.82 -1.08 -14.83
C TRP A 326 6.24 -1.31 -15.35
N ASP A 327 6.70 -2.56 -15.43
CA ASP A 327 7.97 -2.94 -16.07
C ASP A 327 7.77 -3.13 -17.58
N ALA A 328 7.76 -2.03 -18.31
CA ALA A 328 7.57 -2.02 -19.75
C ALA A 328 8.87 -2.37 -20.48
N HIS A 329 8.97 -3.59 -21.00
CA HIS A 329 10.16 -4.06 -21.72
C HIS A 329 10.15 -3.75 -23.23
N GLU A 330 9.01 -3.35 -23.78
CA GLU A 330 8.86 -3.16 -25.22
C GLU A 330 8.35 -1.74 -25.54
N ASP A 331 7.04 -1.57 -25.62
CA ASP A 331 6.42 -0.31 -26.00
C ASP A 331 5.83 0.43 -24.80
N ILE A 332 6.53 1.46 -24.33
CA ILE A 332 6.09 2.32 -23.23
C ILE A 332 4.85 3.15 -23.58
N THR A 333 4.65 3.45 -24.88
CA THR A 333 3.57 4.32 -25.39
C THR A 333 2.32 3.54 -25.82
N GLY A 334 2.39 2.22 -25.87
CA GLY A 334 1.29 1.35 -26.25
C GLY A 334 0.09 1.49 -25.32
N LYS A 335 -1.08 1.04 -25.77
CA LYS A 335 -2.29 0.98 -24.97
C LYS A 335 -2.50 -0.40 -24.33
N GLY A 336 -1.57 -1.30 -24.56
CA GLY A 336 -1.63 -2.69 -24.10
C GLY A 336 -1.15 -2.87 -22.65
N TYR A 337 -1.27 -4.10 -22.22
CA TYR A 337 -0.67 -4.60 -20.99
C TYR A 337 0.86 -4.38 -20.99
N LYS A 338 1.41 -3.99 -19.83
CA LYS A 338 2.83 -3.65 -19.66
C LYS A 338 3.33 -2.45 -20.47
N SER A 339 2.45 -1.49 -20.74
CA SER A 339 2.85 -0.17 -21.23
C SER A 339 2.50 0.91 -20.24
N HIS A 340 3.30 1.97 -20.15
CA HIS A 340 3.01 3.08 -19.24
C HIS A 340 1.71 3.79 -19.60
N SER A 341 1.44 4.01 -20.90
CA SER A 341 0.17 4.59 -21.31
C SER A 341 -1.04 3.73 -20.95
N GLY A 342 -0.93 2.40 -21.12
CA GLY A 342 -2.00 1.48 -20.77
C GLY A 342 -2.25 1.39 -19.27
N GLU A 343 -1.18 1.35 -18.46
CA GLU A 343 -1.30 1.31 -17.01
C GLU A 343 -1.74 2.67 -16.45
N ALA A 344 -1.31 3.79 -17.04
CA ALA A 344 -1.76 5.12 -16.63
C ALA A 344 -3.27 5.30 -16.78
N LEU A 345 -3.88 4.83 -17.89
CA LEU A 345 -5.33 4.87 -18.10
C LEU A 345 -6.12 4.18 -16.95
N ARG A 346 -5.49 3.23 -16.26
CA ARG A 346 -6.12 2.49 -15.16
C ARG A 346 -6.08 3.23 -13.84
N ILE A 347 -5.09 4.08 -13.62
CA ILE A 347 -4.85 4.71 -12.32
C ILE A 347 -5.09 6.22 -12.31
N ASP A 348 -4.99 6.87 -13.45
CA ASP A 348 -5.01 8.34 -13.53
C ASP A 348 -6.33 8.93 -13.02
N ARG A 349 -7.47 8.34 -13.39
CA ARG A 349 -8.78 8.80 -12.94
C ARG A 349 -9.09 8.47 -11.47
N PRO A 350 -8.89 7.23 -10.98
CA PRO A 350 -9.30 6.87 -9.62
C PRO A 350 -8.39 7.40 -8.50
N ILE A 351 -7.13 7.74 -8.77
CA ILE A 351 -6.22 8.20 -7.71
C ILE A 351 -6.54 9.60 -7.21
N PRO A 352 -6.79 10.61 -8.07
CA PRO A 352 -7.11 11.97 -7.63
C PRO A 352 -8.56 12.14 -7.15
N ALA A 353 -9.41 11.12 -7.32
CA ALA A 353 -10.82 11.16 -6.93
C ALA A 353 -11.01 11.13 -5.41
#